data_ec1a43bf967f15d0fca63c4402cf778c
#
_entry.id   ec1a43bf967f15d0fca63c4402cf778c
#
_cell.length_a   1.000
_cell.length_b   1.000
_cell.length_c   1.000
_cell.angle_alpha   90.00
_cell.angle_beta   90.00
_cell.angle_gamma   90.00
#
_symmetry.space_group_name_H-M   'P 1'
#
loop_
_entity.id
_entity.type
_entity.pdbx_description
1 polymer ?
#
loop_
_entity_poly.entity_id
_entity_poly.type
_entity_poly.pdbx_seq_one_letter_code
_entity_poly.pdbx_strand_id
1 'polypeptide(L)'
;MKKISYIISAIITIVIATIFIQSCASTKLAERGGSQLWSENCIRCHNTPPPNVYTNEQWETIAMHMQIRAGLTDDEIKKITEFIQSAN
;
A
#
# COMPACT_ATOMS: atom_id res chain seq x y z
N MET A 1 -4.92 -3.66 48.98
CA MET A 1 -5.10 -4.69 47.93
C MET A 1 -6.10 -4.27 46.87
N LYS A 2 -7.29 -3.75 47.21
CA LYS A 2 -8.31 -3.32 46.23
C LYS A 2 -7.80 -2.20 45.29
N LYS A 3 -7.06 -1.21 45.80
CA LYS A 3 -6.50 -0.11 44.96
C LYS A 3 -5.49 -0.62 43.93
N ILE A 4 -4.66 -1.57 44.29
CA ILE A 4 -3.67 -2.18 43.38
C ILE A 4 -4.37 -2.97 42.27
N SER A 5 -5.43 -3.68 42.60
CA SER A 5 -6.25 -4.39 41.62
C SER A 5 -6.88 -3.45 40.57
N TYR A 6 -7.38 -2.30 40.98
CA TYR A 6 -7.93 -1.29 40.04
C TYR A 6 -6.84 -0.71 39.14
N ILE A 7 -5.65 -0.45 39.66
CA ILE A 7 -4.52 0.07 38.87
C ILE A 7 -4.10 -0.95 37.81
N ILE A 8 -3.96 -2.21 38.20
CA ILE A 8 -3.61 -3.28 37.24
C ILE A 8 -4.67 -3.45 36.16
N SER A 9 -5.95 -3.44 36.55
CA SER A 9 -7.05 -3.51 35.58
C SER A 9 -7.04 -2.35 34.59
N ALA A 10 -6.81 -1.12 35.05
CA ALA A 10 -6.72 0.06 34.20
C ALA A 10 -5.54 -0.02 33.22
N ILE A 11 -4.38 -0.47 33.67
CA ILE A 11 -3.20 -0.65 32.80
C ILE A 11 -3.48 -1.69 31.71
N ILE A 12 -4.06 -2.82 32.05
CA ILE A 12 -4.41 -3.88 31.11
C ILE A 12 -5.39 -3.35 30.04
N THR A 13 -6.40 -2.60 30.46
CA THR A 13 -7.38 -2.02 29.54
C THR A 13 -6.74 -1.03 28.56
N ILE A 14 -5.83 -0.19 29.03
CA ILE A 14 -5.10 0.77 28.20
C ILE A 14 -4.20 0.04 27.20
N VAL A 15 -3.48 -1.00 27.62
CA VAL A 15 -2.61 -1.79 26.73
C VAL A 15 -3.42 -2.48 25.64
N ILE A 16 -4.56 -3.07 25.97
CA ILE A 16 -5.45 -3.71 25.01
C ILE A 16 -5.99 -2.68 24.01
N ALA A 17 -6.42 -1.51 24.47
CA ALA A 17 -6.92 -0.44 23.61
C ALA A 17 -5.87 0.06 22.62
N THR A 18 -4.60 0.21 23.04
CA THR A 18 -3.50 0.65 22.15
C THR A 18 -3.18 -0.38 21.07
N ILE A 19 -3.26 -1.67 21.37
CA ILE A 19 -3.04 -2.75 20.38
C ILE A 19 -4.12 -2.73 19.30
N PHE A 20 -5.39 -2.50 19.66
CA PHE A 20 -6.49 -2.42 18.70
C PHE A 20 -6.40 -1.21 17.76
N ILE A 21 -5.88 -0.07 18.22
CA ILE A 21 -5.77 1.14 17.40
C ILE A 21 -4.70 0.98 16.31
N GLN A 22 -3.62 0.26 16.56
CA GLN A 22 -2.54 0.06 15.58
C GLN A 22 -2.88 -0.95 14.47
N SER A 23 -3.83 -1.84 14.70
CA SER A 23 -4.19 -2.89 13.75
C SER A 23 -4.96 -2.38 12.51
N CYS A 24 -5.66 -1.25 12.60
CA CYS A 24 -6.52 -0.78 11.50
C CYS A 24 -5.81 0.06 10.44
N ALA A 25 -4.65 0.64 10.72
CA ALA A 25 -3.99 1.56 9.79
C ALA A 25 -3.06 0.86 8.79
N SER A 26 -2.42 -0.24 9.16
CA SER A 26 -1.44 -0.93 8.31
C SER A 26 -2.05 -1.93 7.33
N THR A 27 -3.21 -2.49 7.62
CA THR A 27 -3.87 -3.48 6.76
C THR A 27 -4.45 -2.88 5.47
N LYS A 28 -4.98 -1.67 5.50
CA LYS A 28 -5.56 -1.03 4.30
C LYS A 28 -4.52 -0.69 3.22
N LEU A 29 -3.30 -0.35 3.62
CA LEU A 29 -2.19 -0.07 2.69
C LEU A 29 -1.60 -1.36 2.09
N ALA A 30 -1.55 -2.44 2.87
CA ALA A 30 -1.05 -3.74 2.41
C ALA A 30 -2.02 -4.47 1.48
N GLU A 31 -3.33 -4.18 1.56
CA GLU A 31 -4.38 -4.85 0.78
C GLU A 31 -4.62 -4.25 -0.61
N ARG A 32 -4.03 -3.10 -0.95
CA ARG A 32 -4.20 -2.51 -2.28
C ARG A 32 -3.52 -3.38 -3.34
N GLY A 33 -4.31 -3.90 -4.26
CA GLY A 33 -3.80 -4.65 -5.41
C GLY A 33 -3.16 -3.75 -6.46
N GLY A 34 -2.34 -4.33 -7.34
CA GLY A 34 -1.66 -3.60 -8.40
C GLY A 34 -2.60 -2.84 -9.34
N SER A 35 -3.75 -3.41 -9.67
CA SER A 35 -4.78 -2.77 -10.50
C SER A 35 -5.38 -1.52 -9.85
N GLN A 36 -5.64 -1.58 -8.56
CA GLN A 36 -6.14 -0.43 -7.81
C GLN A 36 -5.10 0.68 -7.73
N LEU A 37 -3.87 0.34 -7.35
CA LEU A 37 -2.75 1.29 -7.30
C LEU A 37 -2.49 1.93 -8.66
N TRP A 38 -2.55 1.14 -9.74
CA TRP A 38 -2.42 1.63 -11.10
C TRP A 38 -3.52 2.64 -11.44
N SER A 39 -4.78 2.33 -11.18
CA SER A 39 -5.91 3.22 -11.46
C SER A 39 -5.89 4.50 -10.63
N GLU A 40 -5.44 4.42 -9.38
CA GLU A 40 -5.38 5.58 -8.48
C GLU A 40 -4.22 6.53 -8.80
N ASN A 41 -3.11 6.04 -9.33
CA ASN A 41 -1.89 6.82 -9.50
C ASN A 41 -1.55 7.15 -10.97
N CYS A 42 -1.73 6.20 -11.89
CA CYS A 42 -1.23 6.38 -13.26
C CYS A 42 -2.11 7.25 -14.14
N ILE A 43 -3.41 7.28 -13.89
CA ILE A 43 -4.36 8.08 -14.70
C ILE A 43 -4.49 9.53 -14.26
N ARG A 44 -3.87 9.92 -13.14
CA ARG A 44 -4.00 11.29 -12.60
C ARG A 44 -3.32 12.37 -13.45
N CYS A 45 -2.22 12.05 -14.10
CA CYS A 45 -1.40 13.05 -14.80
C CYS A 45 -1.64 13.04 -16.31
N HIS A 46 -1.89 11.89 -16.89
CA HIS A 46 -2.16 11.71 -18.33
C HIS A 46 -2.81 10.34 -18.59
N ASN A 47 -3.31 10.15 -19.79
CA ASN A 47 -3.81 8.84 -20.19
C ASN A 47 -2.69 7.80 -20.23
N THR A 48 -2.90 6.70 -19.53
CA THR A 48 -1.93 5.61 -19.47
C THR A 48 -2.05 4.74 -20.73
N PRO A 49 -0.93 4.39 -21.38
CA PRO A 49 -0.96 3.45 -22.49
C PRO A 49 -1.50 2.08 -22.06
N PRO A 50 -2.18 1.34 -22.95
CA PRO A 50 -2.57 -0.04 -22.66
C PRO A 50 -1.34 -0.92 -22.33
N PRO A 51 -1.48 -1.95 -21.49
CA PRO A 51 -0.36 -2.81 -21.09
C PRO A 51 0.42 -3.43 -22.25
N ASN A 52 -0.25 -3.76 -23.35
CA ASN A 52 0.33 -4.42 -24.53
C ASN A 52 1.10 -3.50 -25.49
N VAL A 53 1.24 -2.21 -25.17
CA VAL A 53 1.99 -1.25 -26.01
C VAL A 53 3.49 -1.39 -25.81
N TYR A 54 3.92 -1.82 -24.65
CA TYR A 54 5.33 -1.97 -24.30
C TYR A 54 5.65 -3.39 -23.86
N THR A 55 6.92 -3.79 -24.02
CA THR A 55 7.41 -5.07 -23.48
C THR A 55 7.53 -5.01 -21.95
N ASN A 56 7.69 -6.16 -21.32
CA ASN A 56 7.88 -6.24 -19.87
C ASN A 56 9.10 -5.45 -19.40
N GLU A 57 10.20 -5.51 -20.14
CA GLU A 57 11.45 -4.78 -19.84
C GLU A 57 11.26 -3.26 -19.97
N GLN A 58 10.50 -2.84 -20.97
CA GLN A 58 10.15 -1.43 -21.13
C GLN A 58 9.26 -0.95 -19.99
N TRP A 59 8.30 -1.76 -19.54
CA TRP A 59 7.45 -1.44 -18.40
C TRP A 59 8.24 -1.31 -17.11
N GLU A 60 9.27 -2.12 -16.88
CA GLU A 60 10.16 -1.96 -15.72
C GLU A 60 10.86 -0.59 -15.71
N THR A 61 11.39 -0.18 -16.86
CA THR A 61 12.04 1.13 -17.00
C THR A 61 11.05 2.28 -16.80
N ILE A 62 9.86 2.18 -17.38
CA ILE A 62 8.79 3.17 -17.21
C ILE A 62 8.36 3.25 -15.76
N ALA A 63 8.20 2.11 -15.08
CA ALA A 63 7.81 2.03 -13.69
C ALA A 63 8.81 2.73 -12.76
N MET A 64 10.11 2.51 -12.95
CA MET A 64 11.15 3.21 -12.17
C MET A 64 11.05 4.73 -12.32
N HIS A 65 10.80 5.21 -13.52
CA HIS A 65 10.63 6.64 -13.77
C HIS A 65 9.34 7.17 -13.13
N MET A 66 8.25 6.45 -13.25
CA MET A 66 6.95 6.82 -12.69
C MET A 66 6.92 6.73 -11.17
N GLN A 67 7.67 5.83 -10.56
CA GLN A 67 7.83 5.75 -9.10
C GLN A 67 8.24 7.11 -8.51
N ILE A 68 9.24 7.74 -9.10
CA ILE A 68 9.72 9.05 -8.65
C ILE A 68 8.69 10.13 -8.90
N ARG A 69 8.06 10.13 -10.07
CA ARG A 69 7.08 11.14 -10.46
C ARG A 69 5.79 11.09 -9.66
N ALA A 70 5.31 9.89 -9.34
CA ALA A 70 4.08 9.69 -8.58
C ALA A 70 4.31 9.60 -7.06
N GLY A 71 5.56 9.55 -6.61
CA GLY A 71 5.90 9.43 -5.18
C GLY A 71 5.49 8.09 -4.59
N LEU A 72 5.67 7.00 -5.33
CA LEU A 72 5.29 5.65 -4.92
C LEU A 72 6.40 4.95 -4.13
N THR A 73 6.00 4.10 -3.18
CA THR A 73 6.92 3.20 -2.47
C THR A 73 7.39 2.06 -3.38
N ASP A 74 8.46 1.38 -3.00
CA ASP A 74 8.98 0.21 -3.73
C ASP A 74 7.94 -0.91 -3.83
N ASP A 75 7.15 -1.13 -2.79
CA ASP A 75 6.09 -2.13 -2.77
C ASP A 75 4.93 -1.76 -3.72
N GLU A 76 4.51 -0.50 -3.72
CA GLU A 76 3.45 -0.01 -4.60
C GLU A 76 3.84 -0.10 -6.07
N ILE A 77 5.03 0.36 -6.44
CA ILE A 77 5.47 0.30 -7.84
C ILE A 77 5.69 -1.13 -8.31
N LYS A 78 6.15 -2.01 -7.44
CA LYS A 78 6.28 -3.43 -7.73
C LYS A 78 4.92 -4.06 -8.07
N LYS A 79 3.91 -3.84 -7.25
CA LYS A 79 2.55 -4.34 -7.47
C LYS A 79 1.94 -3.80 -8.76
N ILE A 80 2.16 -2.53 -9.08
CA ILE A 80 1.72 -1.91 -10.34
C ILE A 80 2.41 -2.57 -11.52
N THR A 81 3.72 -2.75 -11.47
CA THR A 81 4.51 -3.35 -12.54
C THR A 81 4.08 -4.79 -12.81
N GLU A 82 3.93 -5.60 -11.77
CA GLU A 82 3.44 -6.98 -11.88
C GLU A 82 2.04 -7.04 -12.48
N PHE A 83 1.15 -6.13 -12.10
CA PHE A 83 -0.19 -6.04 -12.68
C PHE A 83 -0.14 -5.74 -14.18
N ILE A 84 0.63 -4.74 -14.61
CA ILE A 84 0.75 -4.37 -16.02
C ILE A 84 1.36 -5.51 -16.83
N GLN A 85 2.42 -6.15 -16.34
CA GLN A 85 3.06 -7.28 -16.99
C GLN A 85 2.13 -8.49 -17.11
N SER A 86 1.27 -8.71 -16.12
CA SER A 86 0.27 -9.79 -16.17
C SER A 86 -0.86 -9.53 -17.17
N ALA A 87 -1.11 -8.26 -17.49
CA ALA A 87 -2.13 -7.83 -18.43
C ALA A 87 -1.61 -7.61 -19.87
N ASN A 88 -0.31 -7.81 -20.06
CA ASN A 88 0.40 -7.61 -21.34
C ASN A 88 0.15 -8.77 -22.33
#